data_1a2cce7c92fa7b489396cabb9bc0e2e7
#
_entry.id   1a2cce7c92fa7b489396cabb9bc0e2e7
#
_cell.length_a   1.000
_cell.length_b   1.000
_cell.length_c   1.000
_cell.angle_alpha   90.00
_cell.angle_beta   90.00
_cell.angle_gamma   90.00
#
_symmetry.space_group_name_H-M   'P 1'
#
loop_
_entity.id
_entity.type
_entity.pdbx_description
1 polymer ?
#
loop_
_entity_poly.entity_id
_entity_poly.type
_entity_poly.pdbx_seq_one_letter_code
_entity_poly.pdbx_strand_id
1 'polypeptide(L)'
;MTGVQTCALPIWKQFLTNKIKDISSVLITHRHADQTQGLFELRPFFWKYNKKINIYTDTNTIKYLKNNQRYLFKKIAGYVPILKANIVKRNFSLGKSKDKINIKSVLARHGKIKSLIYVFNKTGYISDCSDLSIVNLDLLKNLNYLILDCLKFNKHSSHFNLEEALYVSNYLKAKKTILTNLHYDMDYDNLLKILPKNVIPAYDGLSLKL
;
A
#
# COMPACT_ATOMS: atom_id res chain seq x y z
N MET A 1 4.37 8.50 -13.19
CA MET A 1 3.72 8.76 -11.89
C MET A 1 3.43 7.43 -11.23
N THR A 2 3.96 7.19 -10.06
CA THR A 2 3.63 6.04 -9.22
C THR A 2 2.46 6.45 -8.34
N GLY A 3 1.28 5.89 -8.60
CA GLY A 3 0.12 6.07 -7.72
C GLY A 3 0.21 5.10 -6.55
N VAL A 4 0.10 5.60 -5.33
CA VAL A 4 -0.07 4.82 -4.12
C VAL A 4 -1.49 4.96 -3.65
N GLN A 5 -2.15 3.85 -3.39
CA GLN A 5 -3.53 3.81 -2.96
C GLN A 5 -3.68 2.95 -1.71
N THR A 6 -4.46 3.42 -0.77
CA THR A 6 -4.67 2.78 0.53
C THR A 6 -5.92 1.90 0.60
N CYS A 7 -6.93 2.17 -0.24
CA CYS A 7 -8.15 1.36 -0.32
C CYS A 7 -8.33 0.82 -1.74
N ALA A 8 -8.67 -0.46 -1.86
CA ALA A 8 -8.81 -1.11 -3.16
C ALA A 8 -10.16 -0.86 -3.84
N LEU A 9 -11.11 -0.15 -3.21
CA LEU A 9 -12.45 0.12 -3.76
C LEU A 9 -12.89 1.57 -3.48
N PRO A 10 -13.48 2.27 -4.46
CA PRO A 10 -13.52 1.97 -5.91
C PRO A 10 -12.26 2.47 -6.62
N ILE A 11 -11.38 1.54 -6.98
CA ILE A 11 -10.08 1.87 -7.59
C ILE A 11 -10.24 2.57 -8.96
N TRP A 12 -11.27 2.20 -9.73
CA TRP A 12 -11.54 2.80 -11.04
C TRP A 12 -11.82 4.32 -10.94
N LYS A 13 -12.54 4.76 -9.91
CA LYS A 13 -12.81 6.19 -9.67
C LYS A 13 -11.49 6.94 -9.45
N GLN A 14 -10.60 6.39 -8.67
CA GLN A 14 -9.30 6.99 -8.41
C GLN A 14 -8.40 7.01 -9.65
N PHE A 15 -8.46 5.98 -10.50
CA PHE A 15 -7.78 5.98 -11.80
C PHE A 15 -8.28 7.08 -12.73
N LEU A 16 -9.59 7.29 -12.81
CA LEU A 16 -10.17 8.35 -13.62
C LEU A 16 -9.82 9.74 -13.07
N THR A 17 -10.03 9.96 -11.78
CA THR A 17 -9.74 11.24 -11.12
C THR A 17 -8.26 11.63 -11.26
N ASN A 18 -7.36 10.69 -11.09
CA ASN A 18 -5.91 10.93 -11.19
C ASN A 18 -5.36 10.75 -12.62
N LYS A 19 -6.23 10.53 -13.62
CA LYS A 19 -5.87 10.38 -15.05
C LYS A 19 -4.82 9.28 -15.27
N ILE A 20 -4.88 8.17 -14.49
CA ILE A 20 -3.96 7.04 -14.64
C ILE A 20 -4.36 6.24 -15.88
N LYS A 21 -3.49 6.21 -16.86
CA LYS A 21 -3.76 5.60 -18.19
C LYS A 21 -3.20 4.18 -18.34
N ASP A 22 -2.27 3.78 -17.47
CA ASP A 22 -1.62 2.46 -17.52
C ASP A 22 -1.12 2.04 -16.14
N ILE A 23 -1.07 0.72 -15.93
CA ILE A 23 -0.54 0.07 -14.72
C ILE A 23 0.39 -1.06 -15.13
N SER A 24 1.64 -0.96 -14.75
CA SER A 24 2.63 -1.99 -15.02
C SER A 24 2.63 -3.11 -13.96
N SER A 25 2.36 -2.74 -12.70
CA SER A 25 2.42 -3.66 -11.56
C SER A 25 1.60 -3.13 -10.38
N VAL A 26 1.15 -4.06 -9.53
CA VAL A 26 0.46 -3.77 -8.26
C VAL A 26 1.25 -4.41 -7.12
N LEU A 27 1.52 -3.65 -6.07
CA LEU A 27 2.08 -4.13 -4.82
C LEU A 27 0.94 -4.28 -3.81
N ILE A 28 0.76 -5.47 -3.25
CA ILE A 28 -0.27 -5.76 -2.26
C ILE A 28 0.41 -6.01 -0.93
N THR A 29 -0.03 -5.32 0.11
CA THR A 29 0.55 -5.44 1.44
C THR A 29 0.13 -6.71 2.15
N HIS A 30 -1.16 -7.06 2.11
CA HIS A 30 -1.72 -8.24 2.75
C HIS A 30 -3.10 -8.61 2.17
N ARG A 31 -3.71 -9.67 2.72
CA ARG A 31 -4.90 -10.34 2.15
C ARG A 31 -6.26 -9.73 2.48
N HIS A 32 -6.37 -8.69 3.31
CA HIS A 32 -7.67 -8.13 3.69
C HIS A 32 -8.44 -7.59 2.48
N ALA A 33 -9.75 -7.53 2.60
CA ALA A 33 -10.66 -7.21 1.51
C ALA A 33 -10.48 -5.80 0.96
N ASP A 34 -10.28 -4.84 1.83
CA ASP A 34 -9.98 -3.44 1.51
C ASP A 34 -8.70 -3.26 0.70
N GLN A 35 -7.75 -4.21 0.78
CA GLN A 35 -6.51 -4.21 -0.01
C GLN A 35 -6.61 -5.03 -1.31
N THR A 36 -7.59 -5.93 -1.45
CA THR A 36 -7.57 -6.93 -2.52
C THR A 36 -8.82 -7.01 -3.38
N GLN A 37 -9.98 -6.54 -2.93
CA GLN A 37 -11.22 -6.69 -3.70
C GLN A 37 -11.28 -5.83 -4.96
N GLY A 38 -10.56 -4.71 -5.01
CA GLY A 38 -10.46 -3.88 -6.23
C GLY A 38 -9.66 -4.49 -7.39
N LEU A 39 -9.03 -5.65 -7.20
CA LEU A 39 -8.18 -6.26 -8.24
C LEU A 39 -8.93 -6.61 -9.55
N PHE A 40 -10.22 -6.90 -9.50
CA PHE A 40 -11.01 -7.15 -10.70
C PHE A 40 -11.23 -5.89 -11.54
N GLU A 41 -11.18 -4.71 -10.93
CA GLU A 41 -11.32 -3.41 -11.60
C GLU A 41 -10.11 -3.07 -12.47
N LEU A 42 -9.04 -3.85 -12.41
CA LEU A 42 -7.88 -3.74 -13.31
C LEU A 42 -8.16 -4.29 -14.72
N ARG A 43 -9.30 -4.93 -14.93
CA ARG A 43 -9.68 -5.56 -16.22
C ARG A 43 -9.60 -4.62 -17.45
N PRO A 44 -9.99 -3.35 -17.39
CA PRO A 44 -9.85 -2.42 -18.52
C PRO A 44 -8.41 -2.27 -19.00
N PHE A 45 -7.42 -2.26 -18.11
CA PHE A 45 -6.01 -2.19 -18.48
C PHE A 45 -5.53 -3.46 -19.16
N PHE A 46 -6.00 -4.64 -18.71
CA PHE A 46 -5.72 -5.90 -19.41
C PHE A 46 -6.27 -5.87 -20.84
N TRP A 47 -7.53 -5.50 -21.05
CA TRP A 47 -8.13 -5.45 -22.37
C TRP A 47 -7.46 -4.42 -23.29
N LYS A 48 -7.12 -3.25 -22.75
CA LYS A 48 -6.47 -2.19 -23.54
C LYS A 48 -5.11 -2.60 -24.07
N TYR A 49 -4.31 -3.32 -23.30
CA TYR A 49 -2.93 -3.66 -23.65
C TYR A 49 -2.70 -5.13 -23.95
N ASN A 50 -3.73 -5.97 -23.84
CA ASN A 50 -3.68 -7.43 -24.00
C ASN A 50 -2.53 -8.07 -23.18
N LYS A 51 -2.29 -7.55 -21.97
CA LYS A 51 -1.18 -7.94 -21.13
C LYS A 51 -1.63 -8.14 -19.69
N LYS A 52 -1.27 -9.30 -19.11
CA LYS A 52 -1.53 -9.56 -17.69
C LYS A 52 -0.80 -8.58 -16.81
N ILE A 53 -1.50 -8.09 -15.79
CA ILE A 53 -0.94 -7.17 -14.80
C ILE A 53 -0.21 -8.01 -13.75
N ASN A 54 1.04 -7.63 -13.46
CA ASN A 54 1.82 -8.28 -12.43
C ASN A 54 1.37 -7.80 -11.05
N ILE A 55 1.05 -8.73 -10.15
CA ILE A 55 0.89 -8.43 -8.72
C ILE A 55 2.07 -9.01 -7.96
N TYR A 56 2.51 -8.28 -6.94
CA TYR A 56 3.61 -8.63 -6.07
C TYR A 56 3.15 -8.60 -4.63
N THR A 57 3.31 -9.72 -3.91
CA THR A 57 2.95 -9.83 -2.50
C THR A 57 3.61 -11.08 -1.88
N ASP A 58 3.33 -11.36 -0.61
CA ASP A 58 3.80 -12.56 0.08
C ASP A 58 3.05 -13.83 -0.35
N THR A 59 3.62 -14.98 0.02
CA THR A 59 3.10 -16.31 -0.34
C THR A 59 1.69 -16.57 0.22
N ASN A 60 1.41 -16.12 1.44
CA ASN A 60 0.11 -16.35 2.09
C ASN A 60 -0.99 -15.55 1.38
N THR A 61 -0.71 -14.30 1.04
CA THR A 61 -1.62 -13.45 0.29
C THR A 61 -1.88 -14.01 -1.11
N ILE A 62 -0.83 -14.51 -1.82
CA ILE A 62 -1.03 -15.16 -3.12
C ILE A 62 -1.91 -16.41 -2.99
N LYS A 63 -1.68 -17.24 -1.98
CA LYS A 63 -2.50 -18.44 -1.73
C LYS A 63 -3.96 -18.06 -1.49
N TYR A 64 -4.19 -17.06 -0.66
CA TYR A 64 -5.52 -16.54 -0.39
C TYR A 64 -6.22 -16.04 -1.66
N LEU A 65 -5.56 -15.20 -2.47
CA LEU A 65 -6.10 -14.65 -3.70
C LEU A 65 -6.42 -15.75 -4.73
N LYS A 66 -5.54 -16.73 -4.93
CA LYS A 66 -5.77 -17.84 -5.85
C LYS A 66 -6.92 -18.75 -5.41
N ASN A 67 -7.24 -18.82 -4.14
CA ASN A 67 -8.38 -19.59 -3.63
C ASN A 67 -9.69 -18.80 -3.75
N ASN A 68 -9.71 -17.52 -3.37
CA ASN A 68 -10.92 -16.72 -3.27
C ASN A 68 -11.28 -15.94 -4.54
N GLN A 69 -10.25 -15.58 -5.35
CA GLN A 69 -10.41 -14.82 -6.60
C GLN A 69 -9.76 -15.58 -7.78
N ARG A 70 -9.98 -16.89 -7.82
CA ARG A 70 -9.31 -17.82 -8.75
C ARG A 70 -9.42 -17.40 -10.23
N TYR A 71 -10.57 -16.85 -10.63
CA TYR A 71 -10.83 -16.40 -12.00
C TYR A 71 -9.88 -15.29 -12.49
N LEU A 72 -9.26 -14.54 -11.58
CA LEU A 72 -8.28 -13.52 -11.95
C LEU A 72 -6.93 -14.13 -12.42
N PHE A 73 -6.65 -15.38 -12.03
CA PHE A 73 -5.36 -16.06 -12.25
C PHE A 73 -5.44 -17.23 -13.22
N LYS A 74 -6.59 -17.90 -13.30
CA LYS A 74 -6.82 -19.10 -14.12
C LYS A 74 -8.11 -18.96 -14.91
N LYS A 75 -8.12 -19.46 -16.15
CA LYS A 75 -9.33 -19.50 -17.01
C LYS A 75 -10.40 -20.37 -16.35
N ILE A 76 -11.58 -19.81 -16.13
CA ILE A 76 -12.72 -20.47 -15.48
C ILE A 76 -13.99 -19.96 -16.17
N ALA A 77 -14.87 -20.86 -16.63
CA ALA A 77 -16.18 -20.53 -17.17
C ALA A 77 -16.15 -19.35 -18.19
N GLY A 78 -15.19 -19.34 -19.08
CA GLY A 78 -15.04 -18.29 -20.10
C GLY A 78 -14.31 -17.01 -19.63
N TYR A 79 -14.05 -16.84 -18.34
CA TYR A 79 -13.27 -15.70 -17.84
C TYR A 79 -11.79 -15.82 -18.23
N VAL A 80 -11.26 -14.76 -18.84
CA VAL A 80 -9.84 -14.67 -19.17
C VAL A 80 -9.08 -14.15 -17.94
N PRO A 81 -8.02 -14.85 -17.48
CA PRO A 81 -7.23 -14.42 -16.34
C PRO A 81 -6.41 -13.16 -16.66
N ILE A 82 -6.56 -12.14 -15.85
CA ILE A 82 -5.97 -10.82 -16.06
C ILE A 82 -4.71 -10.55 -15.23
N LEU A 83 -4.44 -11.38 -14.21
CA LEU A 83 -3.34 -11.17 -13.28
C LEU A 83 -2.25 -12.25 -13.42
N LYS A 84 -1.01 -11.85 -13.11
CA LYS A 84 0.13 -12.72 -12.91
C LYS A 84 0.70 -12.48 -11.50
N ALA A 85 0.69 -13.52 -10.67
CA ALA A 85 1.18 -13.46 -9.29
C ALA A 85 2.71 -13.64 -9.23
N ASN A 86 3.37 -12.79 -8.45
CA ASN A 86 4.79 -12.85 -8.17
C ASN A 86 5.01 -12.75 -6.66
N ILE A 87 5.82 -13.65 -6.11
CA ILE A 87 6.22 -13.59 -4.70
C ILE A 87 7.32 -12.54 -4.55
N VAL A 88 7.14 -11.61 -3.61
CA VAL A 88 8.15 -10.59 -3.32
C VAL A 88 9.40 -11.23 -2.70
N LYS A 89 10.56 -10.73 -3.11
CA LYS A 89 11.83 -10.95 -2.43
C LYS A 89 12.13 -9.74 -1.55
N ARG A 90 13.00 -9.90 -0.55
CA ARG A 90 13.44 -8.78 0.31
C ARG A 90 13.90 -7.56 -0.50
N ASN A 91 14.59 -7.79 -1.61
CA ASN A 91 15.00 -6.76 -2.57
C ASN A 91 14.58 -7.20 -3.96
N PHE A 92 13.91 -6.34 -4.69
CA PHE A 92 13.51 -6.56 -6.09
C PHE A 92 13.37 -5.23 -6.82
N SER A 93 13.18 -5.28 -8.12
CA SER A 93 13.02 -4.07 -8.92
C SER A 93 11.82 -4.20 -9.84
N LEU A 94 11.16 -3.08 -10.08
CA LEU A 94 10.08 -2.95 -11.08
C LEU A 94 10.54 -1.96 -12.17
N GLY A 95 9.93 -2.09 -13.34
CA GLY A 95 10.29 -1.25 -14.50
C GLY A 95 11.56 -1.73 -15.21
N LYS A 96 11.94 -1.00 -16.26
CA LYS A 96 13.14 -1.25 -17.07
C LYS A 96 13.94 0.03 -17.27
N SER A 97 15.25 -0.10 -17.40
CA SER A 97 16.14 1.02 -17.70
C SER A 97 15.90 2.25 -16.83
N LYS A 98 15.57 3.40 -17.43
CA LYS A 98 15.39 4.69 -16.73
C LYS A 98 14.22 4.70 -15.73
N ASP A 99 13.20 3.84 -15.94
CA ASP A 99 12.02 3.75 -15.08
C ASP A 99 12.16 2.67 -14.01
N LYS A 100 13.37 2.16 -13.77
CA LYS A 100 13.62 1.11 -12.78
C LYS A 100 13.48 1.66 -11.36
N ILE A 101 12.59 1.05 -10.59
CA ILE A 101 12.38 1.34 -9.17
C ILE A 101 12.89 0.15 -8.36
N ASN A 102 13.87 0.40 -7.49
CA ASN A 102 14.36 -0.59 -6.54
C ASN A 102 13.49 -0.57 -5.29
N ILE A 103 12.99 -1.73 -4.90
CA ILE A 103 12.06 -1.88 -3.78
C ILE A 103 12.67 -2.83 -2.76
N LYS A 104 12.62 -2.44 -1.50
CA LYS A 104 12.85 -3.33 -0.36
C LYS A 104 11.50 -3.67 0.25
N SER A 105 11.30 -4.93 0.63
CA SER A 105 10.10 -5.37 1.32
C SER A 105 10.44 -6.09 2.61
N VAL A 106 9.68 -5.82 3.67
CA VAL A 106 9.77 -6.48 4.95
C VAL A 106 8.37 -6.73 5.51
N LEU A 107 8.22 -7.74 6.35
CA LEU A 107 6.96 -8.04 7.02
C LEU A 107 6.89 -7.34 8.38
N ALA A 108 5.78 -6.65 8.66
CA ALA A 108 5.42 -6.13 9.97
C ALA A 108 4.22 -6.88 10.55
N ARG A 109 3.92 -6.64 11.82
CA ARG A 109 2.71 -7.21 12.46
C ARG A 109 1.50 -6.34 12.14
N HIS A 110 0.38 -7.00 11.85
CA HIS A 110 -0.93 -6.41 11.68
C HIS A 110 -1.94 -7.30 12.41
N GLY A 111 -2.10 -7.08 13.71
CA GLY A 111 -2.85 -7.96 14.59
C GLY A 111 -2.33 -9.41 14.54
N LYS A 112 -3.20 -10.33 14.15
CA LYS A 112 -2.88 -11.76 14.03
C LYS A 112 -2.22 -12.16 12.71
N ILE A 113 -2.08 -11.25 11.75
CA ILE A 113 -1.44 -11.51 10.46
C ILE A 113 -0.21 -10.62 10.28
N LYS A 114 0.44 -10.77 9.13
CA LYS A 114 1.55 -9.90 8.71
C LYS A 114 1.14 -9.09 7.49
N SER A 115 1.65 -7.87 7.43
CA SER A 115 1.51 -6.94 6.31
C SER A 115 2.89 -6.58 5.77
N LEU A 116 3.01 -6.41 4.46
CA LEU A 116 4.25 -6.00 3.82
C LEU A 116 4.42 -4.48 3.90
N ILE A 117 5.59 -4.08 4.35
CA ILE A 117 6.11 -2.73 4.19
C ILE A 117 6.91 -2.69 2.89
N TYR A 118 6.74 -1.63 2.12
CA TYR A 118 7.52 -1.36 0.92
C TYR A 118 8.34 -0.09 1.10
N VAL A 119 9.64 -0.16 0.76
CA VAL A 119 10.54 0.99 0.80
C VAL A 119 11.16 1.20 -0.58
N PHE A 120 10.99 2.39 -1.16
CA PHE A 120 11.50 2.77 -2.47
C PHE A 120 11.74 4.29 -2.53
N ASN A 121 12.75 4.73 -3.26
CA ASN A 121 13.06 6.16 -3.46
C ASN A 121 13.00 7.00 -2.18
N LYS A 122 13.57 6.51 -1.08
CA LYS A 122 13.48 7.12 0.26
C LYS A 122 12.04 7.36 0.75
N THR A 123 11.09 6.55 0.29
CA THR A 123 9.71 6.52 0.76
C THR A 123 9.41 5.18 1.39
N GLY A 124 8.86 5.18 2.59
CA GLY A 124 8.33 4.00 3.28
C GLY A 124 6.81 3.97 3.20
N TYR A 125 6.24 2.84 2.83
CA TYR A 125 4.80 2.61 2.79
C TYR A 125 4.43 1.53 3.80
N ILE A 126 3.70 1.93 4.84
CA ILE A 126 3.25 1.12 5.98
C ILE A 126 1.76 1.36 6.16
N SER A 127 0.92 0.68 5.38
CA SER A 127 -0.52 0.95 5.39
C SER A 127 -1.25 0.35 6.59
N ASP A 128 -0.94 -0.88 6.94
CA ASP A 128 -1.64 -1.65 7.98
C ASP A 128 -0.59 -2.27 8.89
N CYS A 129 -0.48 -1.72 10.09
CA CYS A 129 0.55 -2.11 11.03
C CYS A 129 0.12 -1.85 12.48
N SER A 130 0.36 -2.81 13.35
CA SER A 130 0.17 -2.65 14.79
C SER A 130 1.48 -2.72 15.59
N ASP A 131 2.55 -3.20 14.96
CA ASP A 131 3.82 -3.39 15.66
C ASP A 131 4.98 -3.56 14.66
N LEU A 132 6.07 -2.83 14.90
CA LEU A 132 7.31 -2.86 14.14
C LEU A 132 8.45 -3.63 14.83
N SER A 133 8.19 -4.34 15.93
CA SER A 133 9.22 -5.03 16.73
C SER A 133 10.04 -6.07 15.94
N ILE A 134 9.46 -6.65 14.89
CA ILE A 134 10.11 -7.63 14.02
C ILE A 134 10.81 -7.02 12.80
N VAL A 135 10.76 -5.68 12.66
CA VAL A 135 11.29 -4.95 11.50
C VAL A 135 12.67 -4.38 11.83
N ASN A 136 13.61 -4.52 10.91
CA ASN A 136 14.84 -3.73 11.01
C ASN A 136 14.53 -2.26 10.71
N LEU A 137 14.41 -1.46 11.76
CA LEU A 137 14.00 -0.05 11.69
C LEU A 137 14.99 0.85 10.94
N ASP A 138 16.25 0.44 10.76
CA ASP A 138 17.21 1.23 9.97
C ASP A 138 16.79 1.38 8.51
N LEU A 139 15.97 0.45 8.00
CA LEU A 139 15.38 0.56 6.66
C LEU A 139 14.37 1.71 6.54
N LEU A 140 13.81 2.15 7.65
CA LEU A 140 12.72 3.12 7.74
C LEU A 140 13.19 4.49 8.27
N LYS A 141 14.43 4.61 8.71
CA LYS A 141 14.99 5.87 9.26
C LYS A 141 15.34 6.86 8.15
N ASN A 142 15.19 8.14 8.48
CA ASN A 142 15.63 9.27 7.65
C ASN A 142 15.07 9.24 6.21
N LEU A 143 13.86 8.74 6.05
CA LEU A 143 13.15 8.76 4.77
C LEU A 143 12.70 10.19 4.42
N ASN A 144 12.51 10.46 3.12
CA ASN A 144 11.87 11.70 2.71
C ASN A 144 10.38 11.67 3.05
N TYR A 145 9.72 10.53 2.79
CA TYR A 145 8.30 10.32 3.07
C TYR A 145 8.09 9.01 3.82
N LEU A 146 7.23 9.06 4.82
CA LEU A 146 6.71 7.91 5.54
C LEU A 146 5.19 7.92 5.43
N ILE A 147 4.62 7.01 4.65
CA ILE A 147 3.17 6.78 4.62
C ILE A 147 2.90 5.75 5.70
N LEU A 148 2.16 6.14 6.73
CA LEU A 148 2.07 5.40 7.98
C LEU A 148 0.62 5.16 8.38
N ASP A 149 0.33 3.93 8.78
CA ASP A 149 -0.93 3.52 9.36
C ASP A 149 -1.30 4.39 10.57
N CYS A 150 -2.54 4.87 10.60
CA CYS A 150 -3.12 5.59 11.73
C CYS A 150 -4.64 5.47 11.67
N LEU A 151 -5.20 4.46 12.34
CA LEU A 151 -6.61 4.17 12.16
C LEU A 151 -7.50 5.17 12.90
N LYS A 152 -7.25 5.43 14.19
CA LYS A 152 -8.12 6.23 15.05
C LYS A 152 -7.39 6.79 16.29
N PHE A 153 -8.10 7.57 17.11
CA PHE A 153 -7.53 8.14 18.36
C PHE A 153 -7.26 7.05 19.41
N ASN A 154 -8.21 6.12 19.58
CA ASN A 154 -8.11 5.07 20.61
C ASN A 154 -7.29 3.87 20.10
N LYS A 155 -6.71 3.11 21.04
CA LYS A 155 -5.95 1.89 20.74
C LYS A 155 -6.75 0.88 19.92
N HIS A 156 -6.07 0.20 19.01
CA HIS A 156 -6.62 -0.85 18.18
C HIS A 156 -5.69 -2.07 18.14
N SER A 157 -6.26 -3.27 18.06
CA SER A 157 -5.49 -4.52 18.13
C SER A 157 -4.62 -4.81 16.90
N SER A 158 -4.93 -4.20 15.76
CA SER A 158 -4.27 -4.48 14.48
C SER A 158 -3.71 -3.24 13.76
N HIS A 159 -3.97 -2.04 14.26
CA HIS A 159 -3.51 -0.79 13.68
C HIS A 159 -2.88 0.12 14.72
N PHE A 160 -2.03 1.02 14.30
CA PHE A 160 -1.60 2.12 15.13
C PHE A 160 -2.76 3.10 15.40
N ASN A 161 -2.83 3.60 16.62
CA ASN A 161 -3.59 4.79 16.94
C ASN A 161 -2.76 6.05 16.67
N LEU A 162 -3.35 7.24 16.87
CA LEU A 162 -2.65 8.51 16.60
C LEU A 162 -1.38 8.67 17.42
N GLU A 163 -1.42 8.37 18.72
CA GLU A 163 -0.28 8.48 19.63
C GLU A 163 0.88 7.58 19.19
N GLU A 164 0.58 6.31 18.89
CA GLU A 164 1.55 5.33 18.43
C GLU A 164 2.14 5.72 17.06
N ALA A 165 1.31 6.20 16.13
CA ALA A 165 1.77 6.68 14.83
C ALA A 165 2.69 7.90 14.95
N LEU A 166 2.38 8.86 15.83
CA LEU A 166 3.24 10.02 16.11
C LEU A 166 4.55 9.62 16.76
N TYR A 167 4.52 8.67 17.70
CA TYR A 167 5.73 8.11 18.31
C TYR A 167 6.64 7.48 17.24
N VAL A 168 6.09 6.61 16.39
CA VAL A 168 6.83 5.96 15.28
C VAL A 168 7.39 6.99 14.31
N SER A 169 6.59 7.98 13.92
CA SER A 169 7.00 9.06 13.03
C SER A 169 8.22 9.83 13.58
N ASN A 170 8.16 10.20 14.84
CA ASN A 170 9.24 10.92 15.53
C ASN A 170 10.51 10.06 15.67
N TYR A 171 10.36 8.79 16.02
CA TYR A 171 11.48 7.85 16.14
C TYR A 171 12.20 7.61 14.82
N LEU A 172 11.46 7.43 13.72
CA LEU A 172 12.01 7.16 12.39
C LEU A 172 12.58 8.40 11.69
N LYS A 173 12.29 9.60 12.19
CA LYS A 173 12.80 10.89 11.69
C LYS A 173 12.60 11.09 10.19
N ALA A 174 11.42 10.70 9.68
CA ALA A 174 11.06 10.99 8.30
C ALA A 174 10.90 12.51 8.12
N LYS A 175 11.31 13.06 6.95
CA LYS A 175 11.13 14.49 6.66
C LYS A 175 9.65 14.87 6.64
N LYS A 176 8.80 14.00 6.11
CA LYS A 176 7.35 14.17 6.10
C LYS A 176 6.68 12.82 6.33
N THR A 177 5.74 12.78 7.28
CA THR A 177 4.88 11.61 7.52
C THR A 177 3.47 11.90 7.03
N ILE A 178 2.88 10.94 6.33
CA ILE A 178 1.52 10.98 5.81
C ILE A 178 0.73 9.89 6.53
N LEU A 179 -0.23 10.27 7.36
CA LEU A 179 -1.10 9.33 8.07
C LEU A 179 -2.16 8.79 7.11
N THR A 180 -2.32 7.49 7.07
CA THR A 180 -3.28 6.79 6.19
C THR A 180 -4.17 5.83 6.97
N ASN A 181 -5.18 5.25 6.33
CA ASN A 181 -6.22 4.41 6.96
C ASN A 181 -7.09 5.16 7.99
N LEU A 182 -7.24 6.45 7.83
CA LEU A 182 -7.99 7.28 8.77
C LEU A 182 -9.45 6.85 8.84
N HIS A 183 -9.90 6.55 10.04
CA HIS A 183 -11.29 6.22 10.35
C HIS A 183 -12.19 7.48 10.21
N TYR A 184 -13.49 7.31 10.09
CA TYR A 184 -14.44 8.41 9.85
C TYR A 184 -14.44 9.49 10.95
N ASP A 185 -13.99 9.16 12.17
CA ASP A 185 -13.85 10.10 13.30
C ASP A 185 -12.53 10.90 13.28
N MET A 186 -11.65 10.59 12.35
CA MET A 186 -10.38 11.27 12.13
C MET A 186 -10.52 12.39 11.11
N ASP A 187 -11.32 13.41 11.46
CA ASP A 187 -11.59 14.56 10.58
C ASP A 187 -10.31 15.26 10.12
N TYR A 188 -10.20 15.51 8.81
CA TYR A 188 -8.99 16.03 8.18
C TYR A 188 -8.57 17.39 8.73
N ASP A 189 -9.51 18.33 8.83
CA ASP A 189 -9.23 19.70 9.27
C ASP A 189 -8.90 19.77 10.76
N ASN A 190 -9.51 18.91 11.56
CA ASN A 190 -9.19 18.78 12.98
C ASN A 190 -7.80 18.16 13.17
N LEU A 191 -7.44 17.15 12.40
CA LEU A 191 -6.09 16.59 12.43
C LEU A 191 -5.03 17.64 12.07
N LEU A 192 -5.24 18.47 11.05
CA LEU A 192 -4.30 19.51 10.68
C LEU A 192 -3.99 20.50 11.81
N LYS A 193 -4.94 20.73 12.73
CA LYS A 193 -4.77 21.66 13.87
C LYS A 193 -3.90 21.08 14.99
N ILE A 194 -3.88 19.75 15.13
CA ILE A 194 -3.21 19.08 16.27
C ILE A 194 -1.91 18.35 15.87
N LEU A 195 -1.71 18.09 14.56
CA LEU A 195 -0.54 17.36 14.09
C LEU A 195 0.73 18.24 14.07
N PRO A 196 1.91 17.65 14.33
CA PRO A 196 3.18 18.33 14.12
C PRO A 196 3.34 18.78 12.65
N LYS A 197 4.09 19.85 12.39
CA LYS A 197 4.29 20.45 11.05
C LYS A 197 4.77 19.46 9.97
N ASN A 198 5.50 18.43 10.35
CA ASN A 198 6.02 17.41 9.44
C ASN A 198 5.07 16.21 9.27
N VAL A 199 3.90 16.21 9.89
CA VAL A 199 2.89 15.13 9.81
C VAL A 199 1.61 15.70 9.21
N ILE A 200 1.07 15.03 8.20
CA ILE A 200 -0.20 15.42 7.58
C ILE A 200 -1.12 14.21 7.43
N PRO A 201 -2.44 14.38 7.50
CA PRO A 201 -3.38 13.33 7.10
C PRO A 201 -3.37 13.16 5.58
N ALA A 202 -3.56 11.92 5.10
CA ALA A 202 -3.76 11.65 3.69
C ALA A 202 -5.15 12.09 3.22
N TYR A 203 -5.28 12.41 1.93
CA TYR A 203 -6.55 12.64 1.24
C TYR A 203 -6.48 12.10 -0.18
N ASP A 204 -7.65 11.81 -0.77
CA ASP A 204 -7.74 11.29 -2.14
C ASP A 204 -7.21 12.31 -3.15
N GLY A 205 -6.21 11.90 -3.93
CA GLY A 205 -5.53 12.79 -4.88
C GLY A 205 -4.24 13.44 -4.35
N LEU A 206 -3.85 13.19 -3.09
CA LEU A 206 -2.56 13.65 -2.57
C LEU A 206 -1.41 13.14 -3.46
N SER A 207 -0.59 14.05 -3.95
CA SER A 207 0.57 13.73 -4.79
C SER A 207 1.88 14.09 -4.10
N LEU A 208 2.84 13.17 -4.13
CA LEU A 208 4.19 13.36 -3.59
C LEU A 208 5.21 13.35 -4.73
N LYS A 209 6.18 14.25 -4.68
CA LYS A 209 7.31 14.24 -5.60
C LYS A 209 8.42 13.35 -5.01
N LEU A 210 8.70 12.20 -5.66
CA LEU A 210 9.66 11.18 -5.22
C LEU A 210 11.04 11.36 -5.89
#